data_7a09fe49a9faaec119958c5abc41736c
#
_entry.id   7a09fe49a9faaec119958c5abc41736c
#
_cell.length_a   1.000
_cell.length_b   1.000
_cell.length_c   1.000
_cell.angle_alpha   90.00
_cell.angle_beta   90.00
_cell.angle_gamma   90.00
#
_symmetry.space_group_name_H-M   'P 1'
#
loop_
_entity.id
_entity.type
_entity.pdbx_description
1 polymer ?
#
loop_
_entity_poly.entity_id
_entity_poly.type
_entity_poly.pdbx_seq_one_letter_code
_entity_poly.pdbx_strand_id
1 'polypeptide(L)'
;MRRMGALVIGLAISGSALAGVDGNATLTTDYVWRGSSQTLEDPTVQAGVKLSSASGWYGSVWGSGVSFEPDADARSEFDFVAGWGGSLSEDWALDVNLTHYMYPSTDPGVDLDWTELNSTVTFKGNYWLSVGVSDDALASDTTGTYAQFGARFPINDQWRIEGAVGQYFLDKEYADDYLHGQLSAIWKVHGPWELRLTAHDTDNAGKRLFGSNAGSRVEFAIQTAF
;
A
#
# COMPACT_ATOMS: atom_id res chain seq x y z
N MET A 1 -19.85 8.49 -15.62
CA MET A 1 -19.15 9.29 -14.60
C MET A 1 -17.98 8.45 -14.08
N ARG A 2 -16.74 8.86 -14.38
CA ARG A 2 -15.53 8.13 -13.98
C ARG A 2 -15.31 8.34 -12.48
N ARG A 3 -15.39 7.29 -11.70
CA ARG A 3 -15.02 7.31 -10.29
C ARG A 3 -13.51 7.08 -10.18
N MET A 4 -12.78 8.11 -9.79
CA MET A 4 -11.35 8.01 -9.49
C MET A 4 -11.20 7.64 -8.02
N GLY A 5 -10.60 6.50 -7.76
CA GLY A 5 -10.26 6.04 -6.43
C GLY A 5 -8.77 6.23 -6.16
N ALA A 6 -8.44 6.71 -4.98
CA ALA A 6 -7.06 6.81 -4.50
C ALA A 6 -6.45 5.42 -4.29
N LEU A 7 -5.18 5.30 -4.57
CA LEU A 7 -4.39 4.10 -4.35
C LEU A 7 -3.97 4.01 -2.87
N VAL A 8 -4.85 3.65 -1.98
CA VAL A 8 -4.57 2.53 -1.09
C VAL A 8 -4.55 1.36 -2.04
N ILE A 9 -3.59 0.46 -2.04
CA ILE A 9 -3.59 -0.71 -2.91
C ILE A 9 -4.98 -1.37 -2.83
N GLY A 10 -5.90 -0.80 -3.54
CA GLY A 10 -7.31 -1.16 -3.62
C GLY A 10 -7.78 -0.71 -4.98
N LEU A 11 -7.77 -1.61 -5.95
CA LEU A 11 -8.24 -1.34 -7.30
C LEU A 11 -9.67 -0.84 -7.29
N ALA A 12 -9.88 0.35 -7.84
CA ALA A 12 -11.19 0.71 -8.36
C ALA A 12 -11.34 0.01 -9.73
N ILE A 13 -12.04 -1.10 -9.76
CA ILE A 13 -12.39 -1.77 -11.03
C ILE A 13 -13.62 -1.07 -11.58
N SER A 14 -13.44 -0.22 -12.58
CA SER A 14 -14.52 0.22 -13.46
C SER A 14 -14.45 -0.61 -14.74
N GLY A 15 -15.49 -1.40 -14.98
CA GLY A 15 -15.60 -2.20 -16.20
C GLY A 15 -15.64 -1.34 -17.44
N SER A 16 -14.66 -1.52 -18.31
CA SER A 16 -14.68 -1.22 -19.74
C SER A 16 -13.46 -1.86 -20.38
N ALA A 17 -13.67 -2.54 -21.47
CA ALA A 17 -12.69 -3.36 -22.17
C ALA A 17 -11.69 -2.56 -23.00
N LEU A 18 -11.01 -1.59 -22.45
CA LEU A 18 -9.94 -0.87 -23.14
C LEU A 18 -8.65 -1.03 -22.33
N ALA A 19 -7.56 -1.36 -23.01
CA ALA A 19 -6.21 -1.21 -22.46
C ALA A 19 -6.07 0.22 -21.96
N GLY A 20 -5.75 0.39 -20.67
CA GLY A 20 -5.63 1.68 -20.01
C GLY A 20 -4.21 1.92 -19.52
N VAL A 21 -3.82 3.18 -19.48
CA VAL A 21 -2.65 3.66 -18.76
C VAL A 21 -3.19 4.54 -17.64
N ASP A 22 -2.91 4.18 -16.39
CA ASP A 22 -3.27 4.96 -15.21
C ASP A 22 -1.98 5.40 -14.51
N GLY A 23 -1.93 6.63 -14.06
CA GLY A 23 -0.82 7.17 -13.29
C GLY A 23 -1.27 7.73 -11.95
N ASN A 24 -0.34 7.79 -11.00
CA ASN A 24 -0.56 8.45 -9.72
C ASN A 24 0.70 9.17 -9.26
N ALA A 25 0.52 10.19 -8.42
CA ALA A 25 1.60 10.85 -7.72
C ALA A 25 1.10 11.31 -6.35
N THR A 26 1.98 11.25 -5.35
CA THR A 26 1.71 11.65 -3.97
C THR A 26 2.91 12.40 -3.42
N LEU A 27 2.66 13.49 -2.72
CA LEU A 27 3.60 14.12 -1.78
C LEU A 27 3.04 13.87 -0.38
N THR A 28 3.79 13.21 0.46
CA THR A 28 3.38 12.88 1.83
C THR A 28 4.41 13.38 2.85
N THR A 29 3.96 13.63 4.07
CA THR A 29 4.84 14.01 5.19
C THR A 29 5.55 12.82 5.81
N ASP A 30 5.06 11.60 5.55
CA ASP A 30 5.63 10.33 5.99
C ASP A 30 5.15 9.23 5.02
N TYR A 31 5.99 8.26 4.72
CA TYR A 31 5.56 7.05 4.04
C TYR A 31 5.34 5.95 5.08
N VAL A 32 4.09 5.67 5.41
CA VAL A 32 3.75 4.61 6.37
C VAL A 32 3.27 3.36 5.64
N TRP A 33 4.04 2.28 5.73
CA TRP A 33 3.71 0.97 5.18
C TRP A 33 3.43 -0.02 6.31
N ARG A 34 2.25 -0.64 6.31
CA ARG A 34 1.80 -1.61 7.34
C ARG A 34 2.08 -1.17 8.78
N GLY A 35 1.88 0.13 9.08
CA GLY A 35 2.04 0.71 10.40
C GLY A 35 3.47 1.09 10.78
N SER A 36 4.43 0.98 9.86
CA SER A 36 5.82 1.41 10.04
C SER A 36 6.18 2.52 9.07
N SER A 37 6.80 3.61 9.56
CA SER A 37 7.38 4.66 8.73
C SER A 37 8.56 4.09 7.92
N GLN A 38 8.57 4.39 6.64
CA GLN A 38 9.62 4.03 5.70
C GLN A 38 10.57 5.21 5.43
N THR A 39 10.28 6.39 6.00
CA THR A 39 11.02 7.63 5.76
C THR A 39 11.50 8.31 7.03
N LEU A 40 11.44 7.64 8.19
CA LEU A 40 11.78 8.22 9.51
C LEU A 40 10.95 9.48 9.83
N GLU A 41 9.68 9.51 9.39
CA GLU A 41 8.75 10.66 9.49
C GLU A 41 9.16 11.88 8.64
N ASP A 42 10.04 11.70 7.65
CA ASP A 42 10.42 12.74 6.71
C ASP A 42 9.54 12.73 5.44
N PRO A 43 9.30 13.90 4.85
CA PRO A 43 8.51 13.99 3.63
C PRO A 43 9.12 13.26 2.44
N THR A 44 8.27 12.63 1.63
CA THR A 44 8.70 11.95 0.41
C THR A 44 7.72 12.15 -0.74
N VAL A 45 8.21 11.87 -1.94
CA VAL A 45 7.42 11.84 -3.18
C VAL A 45 7.28 10.39 -3.63
N GLN A 46 6.07 10.03 -4.03
CA GLN A 46 5.73 8.72 -4.54
C GLN A 46 5.06 8.87 -5.91
N ALA A 47 5.34 7.97 -6.83
CA ALA A 47 4.70 7.96 -8.13
C ALA A 47 4.59 6.55 -8.69
N GLY A 48 3.57 6.31 -9.51
CA GLY A 48 3.38 5.01 -10.15
C GLY A 48 2.66 5.11 -11.48
N VAL A 49 2.87 4.09 -12.28
CA VAL A 49 2.15 3.88 -13.55
C VAL A 49 1.70 2.44 -13.64
N LYS A 50 0.47 2.24 -14.14
CA LYS A 50 -0.16 0.94 -14.35
C LYS A 50 -0.64 0.83 -15.78
N LEU A 51 -0.32 -0.29 -16.42
CA LEU A 51 -0.79 -0.68 -17.74
C LEU A 51 -1.77 -1.84 -17.58
N SER A 52 -2.98 -1.70 -18.09
CA SER A 52 -4.04 -2.71 -17.96
C SER A 52 -4.54 -3.20 -19.30
N SER A 53 -4.78 -4.50 -19.43
CA SER A 53 -5.44 -5.11 -20.59
C SER A 53 -6.95 -5.20 -20.40
N ALA A 54 -7.67 -5.37 -21.49
CA ALA A 54 -9.12 -5.61 -21.49
C ALA A 54 -9.54 -6.91 -20.77
N SER A 55 -8.64 -7.87 -20.64
CA SER A 55 -8.88 -9.16 -19.97
C SER A 55 -8.57 -9.15 -18.48
N GLY A 56 -8.20 -7.98 -17.93
CA GLY A 56 -7.93 -7.80 -16.50
C GLY A 56 -6.45 -7.98 -16.11
N TRP A 57 -5.59 -8.48 -16.99
CA TRP A 57 -4.15 -8.54 -16.71
C TRP A 57 -3.54 -7.15 -16.68
N TYR A 58 -2.60 -6.94 -15.76
CA TYR A 58 -1.89 -5.67 -15.66
C TYR A 58 -0.45 -5.83 -15.20
N GLY A 59 0.34 -4.81 -15.49
CA GLY A 59 1.65 -4.58 -14.90
C GLY A 59 1.73 -3.16 -14.39
N SER A 60 2.43 -2.94 -13.28
CA SER A 60 2.70 -1.59 -12.77
C SER A 60 4.09 -1.48 -12.20
N VAL A 61 4.58 -0.23 -12.20
CA VAL A 61 5.77 0.18 -11.47
C VAL A 61 5.37 1.34 -10.59
N TRP A 62 5.79 1.28 -9.35
CA TRP A 62 5.64 2.37 -8.37
C TRP A 62 6.99 2.62 -7.71
N GLY A 63 7.22 3.82 -7.19
CA GLY A 63 8.43 4.14 -6.47
C GLY A 63 8.23 5.24 -5.46
N SER A 64 9.09 5.24 -4.44
CA SER A 64 9.13 6.19 -3.34
C SER A 64 10.57 6.45 -2.88
N GLY A 65 10.81 7.62 -2.32
CA GLY A 65 11.94 7.77 -1.41
C GLY A 65 11.67 7.03 -0.10
N VAL A 66 12.69 6.38 0.42
CA VAL A 66 12.71 5.73 1.74
C VAL A 66 13.94 6.17 2.52
N SER A 67 14.01 5.84 3.81
CA SER A 67 15.18 6.11 4.66
C SER A 67 15.33 4.98 5.67
N PHE A 68 16.25 4.05 5.42
CA PHE A 68 16.53 2.90 6.29
C PHE A 68 17.89 3.06 6.99
N GLU A 69 18.26 4.31 7.30
CA GLU A 69 19.47 4.62 8.07
C GLU A 69 19.29 4.23 9.55
N PRO A 70 20.36 3.82 10.24
CA PRO A 70 21.74 3.64 9.73
C PRO A 70 22.01 2.22 9.18
N ASP A 71 21.04 1.31 9.21
CA ASP A 71 21.29 -0.12 9.09
C ASP A 71 21.51 -0.60 7.64
N ALA A 72 20.95 0.10 6.65
CA ALA A 72 21.00 -0.36 5.25
C ALA A 72 21.23 0.73 4.21
N ASP A 73 21.24 2.00 4.59
CA ASP A 73 21.34 3.21 3.72
C ASP A 73 20.43 3.19 2.48
N ALA A 74 19.28 2.46 2.55
CA ALA A 74 18.32 2.45 1.46
C ALA A 74 17.61 3.81 1.38
N ARG A 75 17.57 4.42 0.17
CA ARG A 75 17.02 5.75 -0.09
C ARG A 75 15.91 5.76 -1.12
N SER A 76 15.68 4.67 -1.80
CA SER A 76 14.63 4.51 -2.81
C SER A 76 14.10 3.09 -2.81
N GLU A 77 12.79 3.00 -3.07
CA GLU A 77 12.04 1.76 -3.25
C GLU A 77 11.37 1.79 -4.61
N PHE A 78 11.39 0.66 -5.30
CA PHE A 78 10.63 0.41 -6.51
C PHE A 78 9.87 -0.89 -6.42
N ASP A 79 8.55 -0.83 -6.65
CA ASP A 79 7.68 -1.99 -6.67
C ASP A 79 7.34 -2.36 -8.11
N PHE A 80 7.67 -3.56 -8.52
CA PHE A 80 7.26 -4.13 -9.79
C PHE A 80 6.13 -5.11 -9.56
N VAL A 81 4.98 -4.84 -10.19
CA VAL A 81 3.77 -5.63 -9.97
C VAL A 81 3.29 -6.24 -11.28
N ALA A 82 2.97 -7.53 -11.22
CA ALA A 82 2.25 -8.21 -12.29
C ALA A 82 1.02 -8.89 -11.68
N GLY A 83 -0.16 -8.66 -12.25
CA GLY A 83 -1.39 -9.15 -11.64
C GLY A 83 -2.57 -9.26 -12.60
N TRP A 84 -3.65 -9.76 -12.04
CA TRP A 84 -4.95 -9.82 -12.66
C TRP A 84 -6.00 -9.25 -11.70
N GLY A 85 -6.87 -8.38 -12.22
CA GLY A 85 -7.99 -7.82 -11.47
C GLY A 85 -9.27 -7.88 -12.30
N GLY A 86 -10.39 -8.24 -11.66
CA GLY A 86 -11.66 -8.34 -12.34
C GLY A 86 -12.86 -8.41 -11.41
N SER A 87 -14.05 -8.12 -11.95
CA SER A 87 -15.32 -8.32 -11.26
C SER A 87 -15.69 -9.79 -11.28
N LEU A 88 -15.93 -10.37 -10.10
CA LEU A 88 -16.47 -11.72 -9.96
C LEU A 88 -18.01 -11.72 -10.09
N SER A 89 -18.65 -10.63 -9.68
CA SER A 89 -20.08 -10.37 -9.80
C SER A 89 -20.37 -8.87 -9.75
N GLU A 90 -21.63 -8.47 -9.67
CA GLU A 90 -22.04 -7.07 -9.53
C GLU A 90 -21.48 -6.42 -8.24
N ASP A 91 -21.39 -7.17 -7.14
CA ASP A 91 -20.96 -6.69 -5.84
C ASP A 91 -19.51 -7.04 -5.48
N TRP A 92 -18.90 -8.04 -6.15
CA TRP A 92 -17.61 -8.58 -5.78
C TRP A 92 -16.55 -8.38 -6.85
N ALA A 93 -15.36 -7.97 -6.43
CA ALA A 93 -14.18 -7.90 -7.26
C ALA A 93 -13.01 -8.62 -6.60
N LEU A 94 -12.11 -9.15 -7.42
CA LEU A 94 -10.88 -9.82 -6.99
C LEU A 94 -9.69 -9.19 -7.72
N ASP A 95 -8.62 -8.98 -6.98
CA ASP A 95 -7.28 -8.71 -7.50
C ASP A 95 -6.32 -9.77 -6.94
N VAL A 96 -5.45 -10.29 -7.81
CA VAL A 96 -4.34 -11.16 -7.41
C VAL A 96 -3.10 -10.67 -8.13
N ASN A 97 -2.02 -10.47 -7.40
CA ASN A 97 -0.77 -9.98 -7.98
C ASN A 97 0.46 -10.50 -7.25
N LEU A 98 1.56 -10.51 -7.99
CA LEU A 98 2.90 -10.68 -7.48
C LEU A 98 3.57 -9.31 -7.46
N THR A 99 4.07 -8.90 -6.31
CA THR A 99 4.82 -7.66 -6.11
C THR A 99 6.26 -8.02 -5.76
N HIS A 100 7.21 -7.45 -6.50
CA HIS A 100 8.63 -7.49 -6.19
C HIS A 100 9.05 -6.10 -5.70
N TYR A 101 9.47 -6.04 -4.45
CA TYR A 101 10.02 -4.85 -3.80
C TYR A 101 11.52 -4.80 -4.04
N MET A 102 12.03 -3.68 -4.55
CA MET A 102 13.43 -3.51 -4.89
C MET A 102 13.99 -2.23 -4.26
N TYR A 103 15.15 -2.35 -3.64
CA TYR A 103 15.84 -1.26 -2.94
C TYR A 103 17.25 -1.04 -3.53
N PRO A 104 17.38 -0.37 -4.70
CA PRO A 104 18.63 -0.32 -5.47
C PRO A 104 19.75 0.51 -4.84
N SER A 105 19.45 1.25 -3.77
CA SER A 105 20.41 2.16 -3.13
C SER A 105 20.89 1.67 -1.76
N THR A 106 20.83 0.36 -1.51
CA THR A 106 21.37 -0.25 -0.28
C THR A 106 22.89 -0.25 -0.26
N ASP A 107 23.47 -0.34 0.92
CA ASP A 107 24.91 -0.53 1.12
C ASP A 107 25.44 -1.79 0.40
N PRO A 108 26.71 -1.79 -0.05
CA PRO A 108 27.28 -2.94 -0.71
C PRO A 108 27.22 -4.22 0.14
N GLY A 109 26.54 -5.25 -0.38
CA GLY A 109 26.37 -6.54 0.27
C GLY A 109 25.12 -6.65 1.15
N VAL A 110 24.30 -5.60 1.21
CA VAL A 110 22.96 -5.64 1.81
C VAL A 110 21.94 -5.83 0.69
N ASP A 111 21.13 -6.88 0.79
CA ASP A 111 20.01 -7.15 -0.10
C ASP A 111 18.72 -7.03 0.71
N LEU A 112 17.83 -6.11 0.31
CA LEU A 112 16.51 -5.91 0.91
C LEU A 112 15.40 -6.22 -0.09
N ASP A 113 15.73 -6.75 -1.26
CA ASP A 113 14.76 -7.09 -2.28
C ASP A 113 14.00 -8.36 -1.88
N TRP A 114 12.69 -8.33 -2.03
CA TRP A 114 11.85 -9.47 -1.71
C TRP A 114 10.56 -9.49 -2.54
N THR A 115 9.82 -10.60 -2.48
CA THR A 115 8.64 -10.79 -3.33
C THR A 115 7.47 -11.29 -2.51
N GLU A 116 6.26 -10.76 -2.81
CA GLU A 116 5.02 -11.11 -2.12
C GLU A 116 3.92 -11.44 -3.13
N LEU A 117 3.19 -12.51 -2.88
CA LEU A 117 1.94 -12.82 -3.55
C LEU A 117 0.79 -12.18 -2.77
N ASN A 118 0.05 -11.30 -3.42
CA ASN A 118 -1.06 -10.56 -2.83
C ASN A 118 -2.40 -10.96 -3.44
N SER A 119 -3.44 -10.97 -2.62
CA SER A 119 -4.82 -11.12 -3.06
C SER A 119 -5.72 -10.14 -2.29
N THR A 120 -6.61 -9.44 -3.01
CA THR A 120 -7.60 -8.54 -2.42
C THR A 120 -8.97 -8.84 -2.97
N VAL A 121 -9.90 -9.14 -2.07
CA VAL A 121 -11.34 -9.24 -2.37
C VAL A 121 -12.02 -7.96 -1.94
N THR A 122 -12.80 -7.36 -2.84
CA THR A 122 -13.55 -6.13 -2.56
C THR A 122 -15.05 -6.38 -2.68
N PHE A 123 -15.81 -5.92 -1.68
CA PHE A 123 -17.28 -5.99 -1.66
C PHE A 123 -17.90 -4.61 -1.80
N LYS A 124 -18.78 -4.45 -2.79
CA LYS A 124 -19.49 -3.19 -3.14
C LYS A 124 -18.58 -1.98 -3.32
N GLY A 125 -17.29 -2.21 -3.60
CA GLY A 125 -16.30 -1.15 -3.75
C GLY A 125 -15.93 -0.40 -2.45
N ASN A 126 -16.52 -0.81 -1.31
CA ASN A 126 -16.38 -0.10 -0.05
C ASN A 126 -15.71 -0.92 1.05
N TYR A 127 -15.73 -2.24 0.98
CA TYR A 127 -15.10 -3.11 1.98
C TYR A 127 -14.06 -3.97 1.27
N TRP A 128 -12.92 -4.19 1.88
CA TRP A 128 -11.90 -5.08 1.32
C TRP A 128 -11.25 -5.96 2.37
N LEU A 129 -10.84 -7.13 1.94
CA LEU A 129 -9.95 -8.02 2.65
C LEU A 129 -8.75 -8.30 1.76
N SER A 130 -7.56 -7.97 2.24
CA SER A 130 -6.29 -8.23 1.56
C SER A 130 -5.49 -9.27 2.33
N VAL A 131 -4.80 -10.14 1.61
CA VAL A 131 -3.84 -11.11 2.15
C VAL A 131 -2.59 -11.06 1.29
N GLY A 132 -1.43 -10.97 1.92
CA GLY A 132 -0.11 -11.08 1.30
C GLY A 132 0.66 -12.25 1.91
N VAL A 133 1.41 -12.99 1.12
CA VAL A 133 2.28 -14.07 1.59
C VAL A 133 3.63 -14.01 0.90
N SER A 134 4.68 -14.21 1.68
CA SER A 134 6.07 -14.29 1.19
C SER A 134 6.81 -15.38 1.94
N ASP A 135 7.73 -16.05 1.31
CA ASP A 135 8.70 -16.96 1.91
C ASP A 135 9.99 -16.25 2.35
N ASP A 136 10.11 -14.97 1.94
CA ASP A 136 11.17 -14.05 2.34
C ASP A 136 10.58 -12.70 2.78
N ALA A 137 9.72 -12.72 3.79
CA ALA A 137 9.00 -11.53 4.24
C ALA A 137 9.95 -10.49 4.85
N LEU A 138 9.89 -9.24 4.35
CA LEU A 138 10.76 -8.15 4.80
C LEU A 138 12.26 -8.42 4.57
N ALA A 139 12.61 -9.20 3.54
CA ALA A 139 13.98 -9.64 3.26
C ALA A 139 14.66 -10.29 4.48
N SER A 140 13.93 -11.13 5.21
CA SER A 140 14.39 -11.77 6.45
C SER A 140 14.76 -13.24 6.28
N ASP A 141 14.69 -13.78 5.05
CA ASP A 141 14.81 -15.21 4.74
C ASP A 141 13.77 -16.07 5.51
N THR A 142 12.66 -15.47 5.97
CA THR A 142 11.61 -16.15 6.71
C THR A 142 10.23 -15.90 6.13
N THR A 143 9.30 -16.83 6.40
CA THR A 143 7.92 -16.72 5.91
C THR A 143 7.13 -15.67 6.68
N GLY A 144 6.34 -14.89 5.97
CA GLY A 144 5.37 -13.97 6.55
C GLY A 144 4.04 -14.01 5.82
N THR A 145 2.97 -13.77 6.58
CA THR A 145 1.61 -13.62 6.06
C THR A 145 1.01 -12.34 6.60
N TYR A 146 0.59 -11.47 5.71
CA TYR A 146 -0.12 -10.25 6.06
C TYR A 146 -1.61 -10.39 5.77
N ALA A 147 -2.47 -9.90 6.67
CA ALA A 147 -3.91 -9.83 6.45
C ALA A 147 -4.43 -8.44 6.87
N GLN A 148 -5.27 -7.82 6.03
CA GLN A 148 -5.87 -6.52 6.32
C GLN A 148 -7.35 -6.52 5.96
N PHE A 149 -8.18 -6.02 6.86
CA PHE A 149 -9.56 -5.64 6.58
C PHE A 149 -9.67 -4.12 6.58
N GLY A 150 -10.38 -3.58 5.60
CA GLY A 150 -10.63 -2.15 5.52
C GLY A 150 -12.02 -1.82 5.00
N ALA A 151 -12.42 -0.57 5.28
CA ALA A 151 -13.71 -0.04 4.87
C ALA A 151 -13.61 1.43 4.46
N ARG A 152 -14.44 1.80 3.49
CA ARG A 152 -14.57 3.17 2.97
C ARG A 152 -16.01 3.64 3.13
N PHE A 153 -16.17 4.83 3.68
CA PHE A 153 -17.46 5.46 3.92
C PHE A 153 -17.50 6.82 3.21
N PRO A 154 -18.12 6.92 2.01
CA PRO A 154 -18.37 8.22 1.38
C PRO A 154 -19.38 9.00 2.22
N ILE A 155 -19.02 10.23 2.64
CA ILE A 155 -19.87 11.14 3.37
C ILE A 155 -20.69 12.00 2.40
N ASN A 156 -20.01 12.49 1.36
CA ASN A 156 -20.61 13.25 0.24
C ASN A 156 -19.66 13.17 -0.98
N ASP A 157 -19.93 13.96 -2.03
CA ASP A 157 -19.13 13.96 -3.28
C ASP A 157 -17.68 14.40 -3.09
N GLN A 158 -17.36 15.10 -1.99
CA GLN A 158 -16.04 15.64 -1.72
C GLN A 158 -15.32 14.91 -0.57
N TRP A 159 -16.05 14.34 0.38
CA TRP A 159 -15.47 13.78 1.60
C TRP A 159 -15.75 12.30 1.74
N ARG A 160 -14.72 11.54 2.13
CA ARG A 160 -14.84 10.16 2.58
C ARG A 160 -13.94 9.88 3.76
N ILE A 161 -14.32 8.90 4.57
CA ILE A 161 -13.51 8.32 5.62
C ILE A 161 -13.09 6.92 5.16
N GLU A 162 -11.85 6.54 5.40
CA GLU A 162 -11.34 5.20 5.18
C GLU A 162 -10.66 4.71 6.44
N GLY A 163 -10.90 3.46 6.83
CA GLY A 163 -10.23 2.83 7.96
C GLY A 163 -9.79 1.42 7.60
N ALA A 164 -8.68 0.98 8.18
CA ALA A 164 -8.19 -0.38 8.04
C ALA A 164 -7.48 -0.85 9.30
N VAL A 165 -7.55 -2.17 9.53
CA VAL A 165 -6.78 -2.88 10.55
C VAL A 165 -6.06 -4.03 9.86
N GLY A 166 -4.77 -4.16 10.10
CA GLY A 166 -3.93 -5.19 9.51
C GLY A 166 -3.10 -5.90 10.55
N GLN A 167 -2.85 -7.17 10.33
CA GLN A 167 -1.96 -7.99 11.13
C GLN A 167 -0.92 -8.65 10.24
N TYR A 168 0.33 -8.59 10.68
CA TYR A 168 1.42 -9.34 10.09
C TYR A 168 1.75 -10.52 10.99
N PHE A 169 1.62 -11.71 10.45
CA PHE A 169 2.01 -12.97 11.06
C PHE A 169 3.42 -13.29 10.55
N LEU A 170 4.41 -13.22 11.43
CA LEU A 170 5.81 -13.40 11.10
C LEU A 170 6.33 -14.72 11.70
N ASP A 171 7.39 -15.26 11.10
CA ASP A 171 8.08 -16.39 11.70
C ASP A 171 8.66 -16.01 13.05
N LYS A 172 8.48 -16.86 14.06
CA LYS A 172 8.93 -16.60 15.44
C LYS A 172 10.44 -16.57 15.60
N GLU A 173 11.18 -17.10 14.64
CA GLU A 173 12.65 -16.98 14.61
C GLU A 173 13.07 -15.57 14.22
N TYR A 174 12.22 -14.84 13.46
CA TYR A 174 12.46 -13.46 13.06
C TYR A 174 11.88 -12.45 14.04
N ALA A 175 10.56 -12.49 14.28
CA ALA A 175 9.87 -11.51 15.12
C ALA A 175 8.51 -12.02 15.64
N ASP A 176 7.93 -11.27 16.58
CA ASP A 176 6.53 -11.45 16.98
C ASP A 176 5.56 -10.91 15.89
N ASP A 177 4.38 -11.54 15.81
CA ASP A 177 3.26 -11.00 15.05
C ASP A 177 2.88 -9.62 15.58
N TYR A 178 2.50 -8.70 14.71
CA TYR A 178 2.07 -7.38 15.14
C TYR A 178 0.78 -6.92 14.45
N LEU A 179 0.05 -6.04 15.15
CA LEU A 179 -1.19 -5.43 14.72
C LEU A 179 -0.98 -3.94 14.49
N HIS A 180 -1.58 -3.40 13.41
CA HIS A 180 -1.64 -1.98 13.17
C HIS A 180 -3.02 -1.54 12.68
N GLY A 181 -3.31 -0.26 12.81
CA GLY A 181 -4.53 0.33 12.31
C GLY A 181 -4.29 1.71 11.71
N GLN A 182 -5.20 2.11 10.81
CA GLN A 182 -5.20 3.45 10.24
C GLN A 182 -6.62 3.98 10.06
N LEU A 183 -6.76 5.30 10.18
CA LEU A 183 -8.00 6.01 9.93
C LEU A 183 -7.69 7.30 9.15
N SER A 184 -8.30 7.43 7.97
CA SER A 184 -8.06 8.55 7.05
C SER A 184 -9.31 9.38 6.83
N ALA A 185 -9.17 10.70 6.85
CA ALA A 185 -10.11 11.64 6.27
C ALA A 185 -9.57 12.12 4.92
N ILE A 186 -10.37 12.03 3.87
CA ILE A 186 -9.95 12.34 2.52
C ILE A 186 -10.89 13.36 1.91
N TRP A 187 -10.32 14.45 1.42
CA TRP A 187 -11.01 15.53 0.76
C TRP A 187 -10.62 15.62 -0.71
N LYS A 188 -11.58 15.45 -1.60
CA LYS A 188 -11.46 15.73 -3.02
C LYS A 188 -11.56 17.23 -3.26
N VAL A 189 -10.44 17.89 -3.52
CA VAL A 189 -10.35 19.35 -3.62
C VAL A 189 -10.88 19.82 -4.98
N HIS A 190 -10.26 19.37 -6.06
CA HIS A 190 -10.63 19.74 -7.43
C HIS A 190 -10.03 18.74 -8.45
N GLY A 191 -10.85 18.36 -9.45
CA GLY A 191 -10.42 17.44 -10.49
C GLY A 191 -9.90 16.13 -9.88
N PRO A 192 -8.66 15.70 -10.22
CA PRO A 192 -8.06 14.48 -9.69
C PRO A 192 -7.37 14.65 -8.33
N TRP A 193 -7.30 15.86 -7.77
CA TRP A 193 -6.53 16.15 -6.57
C TRP A 193 -7.30 15.86 -5.30
N GLU A 194 -6.64 15.17 -4.38
CA GLU A 194 -7.14 14.85 -3.04
C GLU A 194 -6.13 15.23 -1.97
N LEU A 195 -6.63 15.67 -0.82
CA LEU A 195 -5.88 15.80 0.42
C LEU A 195 -6.28 14.65 1.34
N ARG A 196 -5.30 14.05 1.98
CA ARG A 196 -5.49 12.95 2.93
C ARG A 196 -4.84 13.31 4.26
N LEU A 197 -5.56 13.09 5.36
CA LEU A 197 -5.04 13.09 6.71
C LEU A 197 -5.29 11.73 7.31
N THR A 198 -4.23 11.04 7.72
CA THR A 198 -4.29 9.67 8.25
C THR A 198 -3.67 9.62 9.64
N ALA A 199 -4.41 9.06 10.59
CA ALA A 199 -3.87 8.64 11.88
C ALA A 199 -3.54 7.16 11.81
N HIS A 200 -2.33 6.79 12.23
CA HIS A 200 -1.83 5.44 12.31
C HIS A 200 -1.54 5.06 13.77
N ASP A 201 -1.66 3.79 14.09
CA ASP A 201 -1.15 3.23 15.33
C ASP A 201 -0.70 1.78 15.12
N THR A 202 0.33 1.38 15.88
CA THR A 202 0.90 0.04 15.82
C THR A 202 1.08 -0.45 17.25
N ASP A 203 0.82 -1.72 17.49
CA ASP A 203 0.92 -2.34 18.81
C ASP A 203 2.37 -2.43 19.32
N ASN A 204 2.52 -2.96 20.56
CA ASN A 204 3.84 -3.08 21.18
C ASN A 204 4.76 -4.09 20.49
N ALA A 205 4.22 -5.07 19.77
CA ALA A 205 5.04 -6.03 19.03
C ALA A 205 5.69 -5.35 17.82
N GLY A 206 4.92 -4.58 17.05
CA GLY A 206 5.47 -3.77 15.95
C GLY A 206 6.44 -2.69 16.45
N LYS A 207 6.17 -2.06 17.62
CA LYS A 207 7.13 -1.12 18.24
C LYS A 207 8.45 -1.78 18.65
N ARG A 208 8.45 -3.05 19.03
CA ARG A 208 9.69 -3.80 19.29
C ARG A 208 10.46 -4.08 18.00
N LEU A 209 9.74 -4.41 16.91
CA LEU A 209 10.35 -4.74 15.63
C LEU A 209 10.94 -3.51 14.93
N PHE A 210 10.18 -2.42 14.87
CA PHE A 210 10.53 -1.24 14.06
C PHE A 210 11.00 -0.04 14.90
N GLY A 211 11.09 -0.16 16.21
CA GLY A 211 11.53 0.93 17.09
C GLY A 211 10.64 2.18 16.98
N SER A 212 11.28 3.33 16.78
CA SER A 212 10.61 4.62 16.61
C SER A 212 9.80 4.73 15.31
N ASN A 213 10.03 3.85 14.33
CA ASN A 213 9.31 3.85 13.07
C ASN A 213 7.88 3.30 13.19
N ALA A 214 7.53 2.66 14.33
CA ALA A 214 6.19 2.17 14.62
C ALA A 214 5.54 2.95 15.77
N GLY A 215 4.20 2.86 15.87
CA GLY A 215 3.41 3.52 16.91
C GLY A 215 2.46 4.56 16.38
N SER A 216 1.96 5.43 17.28
CA SER A 216 0.97 6.45 16.92
C SER A 216 1.62 7.59 16.16
N ARG A 217 1.09 7.92 14.98
CA ARG A 217 1.55 9.03 14.13
C ARG A 217 0.45 9.58 13.25
N VAL A 218 0.69 10.73 12.67
CA VAL A 218 -0.23 11.40 11.74
C VAL A 218 0.52 11.72 10.46
N GLU A 219 -0.05 11.28 9.34
CA GLU A 219 0.42 11.54 7.99
C GLU A 219 -0.50 12.52 7.29
N PHE A 220 0.06 13.48 6.56
CA PHE A 220 -0.66 14.33 5.62
C PHE A 220 -0.13 14.12 4.21
N ALA A 221 -1.03 13.91 3.26
CA ALA A 221 -0.66 13.70 1.86
C ALA A 221 -1.51 14.55 0.90
N ILE A 222 -0.87 14.98 -0.19
CA ILE A 222 -1.49 15.53 -1.39
C ILE A 222 -1.30 14.51 -2.49
N GLN A 223 -2.38 14.03 -3.09
CA GLN A 223 -2.32 12.97 -4.08
C GLN A 223 -3.16 13.28 -5.32
N THR A 224 -2.76 12.70 -6.44
CA THR A 224 -3.50 12.76 -7.69
C THR A 224 -3.44 11.42 -8.42
N ALA A 225 -4.47 11.13 -9.22
CA ALA A 225 -4.47 10.00 -10.15
C ALA A 225 -5.02 10.46 -11.51
N PHE A 226 -4.46 9.97 -12.60
CA PHE A 226 -4.76 10.41 -13.96
C PHE A 226 -4.62 9.27 -14.96
#